data_d082666e323c9954d7b54ebbd65aae34
#
_entry.id   d082666e323c9954d7b54ebbd65aae34
#
_cell.length_a   1.000
_cell.length_b   1.000
_cell.length_c   1.000
_cell.angle_alpha   90.00
_cell.angle_beta   90.00
_cell.angle_gamma   90.00
#
_symmetry.space_group_name_H-M   'P 1'
#
loop_
_entity.id
_entity.type
_entity.pdbx_description
1 polymer ?
#
loop_
_entity_poly.entity_id
_entity_poly.type
_entity_poly.pdbx_seq_one_letter_code
_entity_poly.pdbx_strand_id
1 'polypeptide(L)'
;MLPFDTSMVLVKSTEKVTELSKIDTQNDQKIVYYSIQAIPDLPDKQIPLNALHTALDAWKSLNPNLNFVESDNPAVEIRWQVYASKTHSGLATCKSVLLGILNHCVLDISVGNEDCNGNYVQNDQNMVSNIIMHEMGHAIGLGHSTDKTHLMYSDESSTVDFDSQGFVVPKKFEELYVGQKSLLDQDNQIRFQLESLDKKISRAKSQYDEYYKQYEYYDGKTLPPNEFEKAQKLLDKLNFEADKINLLIDQQHQLINQSNSILKILDCDPNFELQD
;
A
#
# COMPACT_ATOMS: atom_id res chain seq x y z
N MET A 1 28.40 28.17 -51.10
CA MET A 1 27.71 26.88 -51.16
C MET A 1 28.78 25.82 -51.35
N LEU A 2 29.16 25.13 -50.29
CA LEU A 2 30.09 24.01 -50.31
C LEU A 2 29.29 22.75 -49.96
N PRO A 3 29.48 21.63 -50.63
CA PRO A 3 28.71 20.43 -50.40
C PRO A 3 29.18 19.71 -49.13
N PHE A 4 28.24 19.29 -48.29
CA PHE A 4 28.50 18.41 -47.18
C PHE A 4 28.83 16.99 -47.69
N ASP A 5 30.05 16.57 -47.38
CA ASP A 5 30.51 15.21 -47.61
C ASP A 5 30.05 14.33 -46.45
N THR A 6 29.07 13.45 -46.70
CA THR A 6 28.55 12.44 -45.77
C THR A 6 29.22 11.11 -46.07
N SER A 7 30.50 10.99 -45.74
CA SER A 7 31.17 9.68 -45.69
C SER A 7 30.93 9.06 -44.31
N MET A 8 29.88 8.21 -44.20
CA MET A 8 29.73 7.28 -43.12
C MET A 8 30.88 6.27 -43.12
N VAL A 9 31.81 6.46 -42.19
CA VAL A 9 32.83 5.47 -41.87
C VAL A 9 32.14 4.32 -41.09
N LEU A 10 31.84 3.23 -41.80
CA LEU A 10 31.46 1.96 -41.19
C LEU A 10 32.71 1.42 -40.49
N VAL A 11 32.85 1.70 -39.21
CA VAL A 11 33.82 1.01 -38.35
C VAL A 11 33.30 -0.44 -38.16
N LYS A 12 33.89 -1.35 -38.92
CA LYS A 12 33.78 -2.81 -38.65
C LYS A 12 34.49 -3.10 -37.32
N SER A 13 33.82 -2.98 -36.21
CA SER A 13 34.22 -3.60 -34.95
C SER A 13 33.83 -5.06 -35.02
N THR A 14 34.75 -5.89 -35.52
CA THR A 14 34.74 -7.35 -35.34
C THR A 14 35.40 -7.68 -34.01
N GLU A 15 34.93 -7.10 -32.90
CA GLU A 15 35.20 -7.66 -31.60
C GLU A 15 34.07 -8.64 -31.29
N LYS A 16 34.51 -9.86 -31.00
CA LYS A 16 33.69 -11.02 -30.63
C LYS A 16 32.60 -10.60 -29.66
N VAL A 17 31.36 -10.47 -30.15
CA VAL A 17 30.17 -10.51 -29.33
C VAL A 17 30.00 -11.97 -28.86
N THR A 18 30.84 -12.37 -27.94
CA THR A 18 30.67 -13.57 -27.11
C THR A 18 30.45 -13.10 -25.67
N GLU A 19 29.54 -12.17 -25.45
CA GLU A 19 28.92 -11.97 -24.15
C GLU A 19 27.48 -12.42 -24.26
N LEU A 20 27.38 -13.64 -23.92
CA LEU A 20 26.25 -14.48 -23.60
C LEU A 20 25.14 -13.70 -22.88
N SER A 21 23.91 -13.94 -23.30
CA SER A 21 22.72 -13.73 -22.48
C SER A 21 23.05 -14.18 -21.07
N LYS A 22 23.05 -13.24 -20.12
CA LYS A 22 23.35 -13.51 -18.70
C LYS A 22 22.26 -14.33 -18.01
N ILE A 23 21.30 -14.83 -18.76
CA ILE A 23 20.43 -15.94 -18.40
C ILE A 23 20.95 -17.15 -19.19
N ASP A 24 21.69 -18.03 -18.52
CA ASP A 24 22.26 -19.22 -19.12
C ASP A 24 21.19 -20.32 -19.16
N THR A 25 21.03 -20.95 -20.32
CA THR A 25 20.15 -22.11 -20.52
C THR A 25 20.98 -23.36 -20.67
N GLN A 26 21.35 -23.98 -19.57
CA GLN A 26 21.96 -25.32 -19.55
C GLN A 26 20.91 -26.38 -19.21
N ASN A 27 20.67 -27.32 -20.10
CA ASN A 27 19.77 -28.47 -19.88
C ASN A 27 18.35 -28.07 -19.43
N ASP A 28 17.69 -27.12 -20.12
CA ASP A 28 16.38 -26.56 -19.76
C ASP A 28 16.34 -25.78 -18.44
N GLN A 29 17.46 -25.56 -17.77
CA GLN A 29 17.55 -24.71 -16.60
C GLN A 29 17.81 -23.25 -17.00
N LYS A 30 17.06 -22.33 -16.41
CA LYS A 30 17.28 -20.87 -16.51
C LYS A 30 18.03 -20.41 -15.26
N ILE A 31 19.25 -19.91 -15.42
CA ILE A 31 20.07 -19.41 -14.33
C ILE A 31 20.10 -17.87 -14.39
N VAL A 32 19.66 -17.22 -13.34
CA VAL A 32 19.72 -15.75 -13.17
C VAL A 32 20.89 -15.45 -12.22
N TYR A 33 21.94 -14.83 -12.76
CA TYR A 33 23.06 -14.34 -11.96
C TYR A 33 22.70 -12.99 -11.35
N TYR A 34 22.83 -12.84 -10.04
CA TYR A 34 22.52 -11.59 -9.35
C TYR A 34 23.66 -11.14 -8.43
N SER A 35 23.66 -9.85 -8.10
CA SER A 35 24.47 -9.28 -7.03
C SER A 35 23.64 -8.38 -6.13
N ILE A 36 24.13 -8.18 -4.90
CA ILE A 36 23.48 -7.33 -3.90
C ILE A 36 24.43 -6.20 -3.55
N GLN A 37 23.93 -4.97 -3.55
CA GLN A 37 24.69 -3.87 -2.97
C GLN A 37 24.79 -4.01 -1.44
N ALA A 38 25.79 -3.34 -0.85
CA ALA A 38 25.90 -3.27 0.60
C ALA A 38 24.61 -2.75 1.22
N ILE A 39 24.17 -3.43 2.28
CA ILE A 39 22.95 -3.01 3.00
C ILE A 39 23.22 -1.69 3.69
N PRO A 40 22.34 -0.68 3.55
CA PRO A 40 22.47 0.60 4.22
C PRO A 40 22.37 0.44 5.74
N ASP A 41 22.58 1.53 6.45
CA ASP A 41 22.44 1.53 7.91
C ASP A 41 20.95 1.56 8.29
N LEU A 42 20.40 0.39 8.59
CA LEU A 42 19.00 0.14 8.91
C LEU A 42 18.85 -0.28 10.36
N PRO A 43 17.69 -0.05 11.00
CA PRO A 43 17.37 -0.57 12.31
C PRO A 43 17.53 -2.09 12.41
N ASP A 44 17.07 -2.83 11.40
CA ASP A 44 17.29 -4.27 11.28
C ASP A 44 17.82 -4.62 9.87
N LYS A 45 19.11 -4.90 9.78
CA LYS A 45 19.80 -5.29 8.54
C LYS A 45 19.47 -6.72 8.07
N GLN A 46 18.84 -7.54 8.90
CA GLN A 46 18.48 -8.92 8.52
C GLN A 46 17.19 -8.94 7.68
N ILE A 47 16.31 -7.97 7.86
CA ILE A 47 15.03 -7.90 7.10
C ILE A 47 15.27 -7.94 5.59
N PRO A 48 16.11 -7.08 4.97
CA PRO A 48 16.35 -7.14 3.53
C PRO A 48 16.94 -8.46 3.05
N LEU A 49 17.86 -9.05 3.81
CA LEU A 49 18.48 -10.35 3.46
C LEU A 49 17.47 -11.48 3.52
N ASN A 50 16.72 -11.57 4.61
CA ASN A 50 15.71 -12.59 4.78
C ASN A 50 14.61 -12.45 3.71
N ALA A 51 14.23 -11.21 3.40
CA ALA A 51 13.26 -10.91 2.36
C ALA A 51 13.75 -11.36 0.98
N LEU A 52 15.02 -11.13 0.66
CA LEU A 52 15.61 -11.59 -0.59
C LEU A 52 15.57 -13.13 -0.69
N HIS A 53 16.06 -13.83 0.33
CA HIS A 53 16.02 -15.29 0.34
C HIS A 53 14.58 -15.82 0.18
N THR A 54 13.63 -15.24 0.92
CA THR A 54 12.22 -15.61 0.83
C THR A 54 11.65 -15.39 -0.58
N ALA A 55 11.99 -14.29 -1.22
CA ALA A 55 11.55 -13.97 -2.58
C ALA A 55 12.12 -14.94 -3.64
N LEU A 56 13.41 -15.20 -3.57
CA LEU A 56 14.06 -16.12 -4.51
C LEU A 56 13.56 -17.57 -4.33
N ASP A 57 13.36 -18.01 -3.09
CA ASP A 57 12.81 -19.34 -2.80
C ASP A 57 11.35 -19.46 -3.25
N ALA A 58 10.55 -18.40 -3.15
CA ALA A 58 9.18 -18.40 -3.67
C ALA A 58 9.14 -18.62 -5.20
N TRP A 59 9.99 -17.91 -5.95
CA TRP A 59 10.11 -18.11 -7.39
C TRP A 59 10.60 -19.52 -7.74
N LYS A 60 11.65 -19.98 -7.07
CA LYS A 60 12.28 -21.30 -7.34
C LYS A 60 11.36 -22.47 -7.00
N SER A 61 10.60 -22.37 -5.90
CA SER A 61 9.69 -23.46 -5.47
C SER A 61 8.58 -23.75 -6.50
N LEU A 62 8.13 -22.72 -7.21
CA LEU A 62 7.09 -22.83 -8.24
C LEU A 62 7.67 -23.11 -9.64
N ASN A 63 8.94 -22.81 -9.84
CA ASN A 63 9.65 -22.95 -11.12
C ASN A 63 10.96 -23.72 -10.91
N PRO A 64 10.92 -25.05 -10.80
CA PRO A 64 12.11 -25.86 -10.47
C PRO A 64 13.28 -25.71 -11.44
N ASN A 65 13.00 -25.25 -12.66
CA ASN A 65 14.02 -25.00 -13.69
C ASN A 65 14.62 -23.58 -13.59
N LEU A 66 14.17 -22.74 -12.64
CA LEU A 66 14.69 -21.40 -12.39
C LEU A 66 15.65 -21.44 -11.21
N ASN A 67 16.89 -21.01 -11.42
CA ASN A 67 17.89 -20.88 -10.38
C ASN A 67 18.41 -19.45 -10.28
N PHE A 68 18.74 -19.04 -9.06
CA PHE A 68 19.39 -17.76 -8.78
C PHE A 68 20.77 -18.01 -8.17
N VAL A 69 21.79 -17.37 -8.72
CA VAL A 69 23.18 -17.55 -8.31
C VAL A 69 23.81 -16.16 -8.11
N GLU A 70 24.34 -15.95 -6.92
CA GLU A 70 25.10 -14.73 -6.65
C GLU A 70 26.41 -14.71 -7.43
N SER A 71 26.77 -13.56 -8.05
CA SER A 71 27.89 -13.46 -8.97
C SER A 71 28.47 -12.04 -9.01
N ASP A 72 29.78 -11.95 -9.20
CA ASP A 72 30.46 -10.67 -9.46
C ASP A 72 30.19 -10.10 -10.86
N ASN A 73 29.65 -10.92 -11.77
CA ASN A 73 29.20 -10.50 -13.11
C ASN A 73 27.68 -10.75 -13.26
N PRO A 74 26.82 -9.92 -12.59
CA PRO A 74 25.42 -10.19 -12.48
C PRO A 74 24.64 -9.82 -13.76
N ALA A 75 23.53 -10.54 -14.01
CA ALA A 75 22.46 -10.10 -14.87
C ALA A 75 21.51 -9.14 -14.13
N VAL A 76 21.40 -9.29 -12.82
CA VAL A 76 20.49 -8.52 -11.96
C VAL A 76 21.28 -7.91 -10.81
N GLU A 77 21.29 -6.58 -10.72
CA GLU A 77 21.81 -5.87 -9.56
C GLU A 77 20.65 -5.48 -8.62
N ILE A 78 20.73 -5.87 -7.35
CA ILE A 78 19.76 -5.47 -6.31
C ILE A 78 20.34 -4.31 -5.51
N ARG A 79 19.61 -3.20 -5.50
CA ARG A 79 19.95 -1.97 -4.78
C ARG A 79 18.89 -1.66 -3.74
N TRP A 80 19.33 -1.25 -2.57
CA TRP A 80 18.44 -0.93 -1.47
C TRP A 80 18.15 0.58 -1.43
N GLN A 81 16.87 0.94 -1.46
CA GLN A 81 16.40 2.31 -1.31
C GLN A 81 15.91 2.51 0.11
N VAL A 82 16.54 3.45 0.85
CA VAL A 82 16.18 3.75 2.25
C VAL A 82 14.83 4.45 2.32
N TYR A 83 14.55 5.32 1.33
CA TYR A 83 13.26 5.98 1.19
C TYR A 83 12.65 5.58 -0.14
N ALA A 84 11.39 5.14 -0.11
CA ALA A 84 10.67 4.90 -1.33
C ALA A 84 10.46 6.22 -2.10
N SER A 85 10.49 6.14 -3.41
CA SER A 85 9.92 7.18 -4.24
C SER A 85 8.42 7.30 -3.92
N LYS A 86 7.86 8.51 -3.96
CA LYS A 86 6.41 8.73 -3.77
C LYS A 86 5.55 7.99 -4.81
N THR A 87 6.16 7.50 -5.88
CA THR A 87 5.47 6.84 -6.99
C THR A 87 5.73 5.34 -7.07
N HIS A 88 6.82 4.83 -6.45
CA HIS A 88 7.21 3.42 -6.58
C HIS A 88 7.83 2.90 -5.29
N SER A 89 7.36 1.76 -4.82
CA SER A 89 8.02 1.01 -3.74
C SER A 89 9.17 0.14 -4.24
N GLY A 90 9.20 -0.17 -5.54
CA GLY A 90 10.28 -0.83 -6.27
C GLY A 90 10.38 -0.31 -7.69
N LEU A 91 11.51 -0.55 -8.34
CA LEU A 91 11.71 -0.19 -9.75
C LEU A 91 12.72 -1.13 -10.40
N ALA A 92 12.28 -1.87 -11.43
CA ALA A 92 13.17 -2.62 -12.30
C ALA A 92 13.53 -1.81 -13.54
N THR A 93 14.79 -1.45 -13.68
CA THR A 93 15.34 -0.84 -14.90
C THR A 93 16.12 -1.88 -15.69
N CYS A 94 15.49 -2.44 -16.73
CA CYS A 94 16.08 -3.48 -17.55
C CYS A 94 16.47 -2.96 -18.92
N LYS A 95 17.67 -3.29 -19.38
CA LYS A 95 18.14 -3.00 -20.74
C LYS A 95 17.82 -4.21 -21.62
N SER A 96 16.98 -4.04 -22.63
CA SER A 96 16.76 -5.06 -23.64
C SER A 96 17.88 -5.01 -24.68
N VAL A 97 18.46 -6.16 -25.00
CA VAL A 97 19.30 -6.33 -26.19
C VAL A 97 18.45 -6.96 -27.29
N LEU A 98 18.86 -6.69 -28.57
CA LEU A 98 18.21 -7.17 -29.78
C LEU A 98 17.71 -8.61 -29.59
N LEU A 99 16.42 -8.89 -29.82
CA LEU A 99 15.73 -10.18 -29.74
C LEU A 99 15.04 -10.52 -28.39
N GLY A 100 14.74 -9.52 -27.53
CA GLY A 100 13.92 -9.79 -26.34
C GLY A 100 14.64 -10.46 -25.17
N ILE A 101 15.97 -10.56 -25.20
CA ILE A 101 16.76 -11.07 -24.08
C ILE A 101 17.16 -9.89 -23.20
N LEU A 102 16.73 -9.90 -21.96
CA LEU A 102 17.11 -8.91 -20.95
C LEU A 102 18.56 -9.15 -20.52
N ASN A 103 19.45 -8.25 -20.85
CA ASN A 103 20.88 -8.44 -20.61
C ASN A 103 21.35 -7.93 -19.26
N HIS A 104 20.68 -6.94 -18.71
CA HIS A 104 21.05 -6.35 -17.43
C HIS A 104 19.86 -5.62 -16.83
N CYS A 105 19.49 -5.98 -15.61
CA CYS A 105 18.48 -5.30 -14.83
C CYS A 105 19.08 -4.74 -13.55
N VAL A 106 18.64 -3.56 -13.17
CA VAL A 106 18.87 -2.96 -11.86
C VAL A 106 17.52 -2.93 -11.15
N LEU A 107 17.46 -3.55 -9.98
CA LEU A 107 16.28 -3.56 -9.13
C LEU A 107 16.51 -2.63 -7.94
N ASP A 108 15.85 -1.49 -7.94
CA ASP A 108 15.80 -0.58 -6.79
C ASP A 108 14.68 -1.04 -5.87
N ILE A 109 15.02 -1.49 -4.66
CA ILE A 109 14.10 -2.09 -3.71
C ILE A 109 13.95 -1.19 -2.49
N SER A 110 12.75 -0.70 -2.21
CA SER A 110 12.47 0.07 -1.01
C SER A 110 12.53 -0.81 0.24
N VAL A 111 13.35 -0.42 1.20
CA VAL A 111 13.44 -1.05 2.53
C VAL A 111 12.79 -0.21 3.63
N GLY A 112 12.22 0.95 3.29
CA GLY A 112 11.49 1.81 4.20
C GLY A 112 11.04 3.11 3.54
N ASN A 113 10.21 3.84 4.26
CA ASN A 113 9.60 5.10 3.84
C ASN A 113 9.74 6.17 4.92
N GLU A 114 9.48 7.42 4.56
CA GLU A 114 9.25 8.48 5.54
C GLU A 114 7.80 8.43 6.05
N ASP A 115 7.63 8.57 7.36
CA ASP A 115 6.32 8.84 7.95
C ASP A 115 5.90 10.30 7.72
N CYS A 116 4.72 10.68 8.21
CA CYS A 116 4.20 12.06 8.10
C CYS A 116 5.05 13.11 8.79
N ASN A 117 5.96 12.72 9.67
CA ASN A 117 6.85 13.61 10.41
C ASN A 117 8.25 13.66 9.78
N GLY A 118 8.47 12.93 8.69
CA GLY A 118 9.78 12.81 8.05
C GLY A 118 10.72 11.82 8.73
N ASN A 119 10.21 10.95 9.62
CA ASN A 119 11.02 9.91 10.23
C ASN A 119 11.05 8.68 9.33
N TYR A 120 12.20 8.03 9.27
CA TYR A 120 12.35 6.76 8.58
C TYR A 120 11.60 5.64 9.31
N VAL A 121 10.76 4.91 8.58
CA VAL A 121 10.07 3.70 9.03
C VAL A 121 10.51 2.54 8.14
N GLN A 122 11.13 1.53 8.74
CA GLN A 122 11.58 0.33 8.02
C GLN A 122 10.38 -0.54 7.64
N ASN A 123 10.36 -1.01 6.38
CA ASN A 123 9.37 -1.97 5.90
C ASN A 123 9.58 -3.34 6.59
N ASP A 124 8.48 -4.08 6.80
CA ASP A 124 8.58 -5.45 7.27
C ASP A 124 9.10 -6.41 6.19
N GLN A 125 9.46 -7.64 6.61
CA GLN A 125 10.04 -8.64 5.72
C GLN A 125 9.09 -9.05 4.58
N ASN A 126 7.79 -9.21 4.84
CA ASN A 126 6.83 -9.63 3.83
C ASN A 126 6.67 -8.58 2.74
N MET A 127 6.61 -7.31 3.14
CA MET A 127 6.55 -6.19 2.20
C MET A 127 7.79 -6.14 1.31
N VAL A 128 8.98 -6.17 1.91
CA VAL A 128 10.23 -6.18 1.13
C VAL A 128 10.30 -7.42 0.23
N SER A 129 9.84 -8.59 0.69
CA SER A 129 9.77 -9.81 -0.13
C SER A 129 8.83 -9.65 -1.32
N ASN A 130 7.65 -9.04 -1.14
CA ASN A 130 6.71 -8.78 -2.23
C ASN A 130 7.32 -7.85 -3.28
N ILE A 131 7.98 -6.77 -2.85
CA ILE A 131 8.67 -5.85 -3.76
C ILE A 131 9.75 -6.59 -4.56
N ILE A 132 10.62 -7.37 -3.90
CA ILE A 132 11.68 -8.13 -4.58
C ILE A 132 11.07 -9.15 -5.56
N MET A 133 10.02 -9.86 -5.17
CA MET A 133 9.36 -10.83 -6.06
C MET A 133 8.78 -10.14 -7.30
N HIS A 134 8.16 -8.97 -7.15
CA HIS A 134 7.60 -8.18 -8.24
C HIS A 134 8.72 -7.73 -9.20
N GLU A 135 9.74 -7.04 -8.69
CA GLU A 135 10.84 -6.52 -9.51
C GLU A 135 11.66 -7.64 -10.15
N MET A 136 11.82 -8.77 -9.48
CA MET A 136 12.44 -9.97 -10.05
C MET A 136 11.58 -10.55 -11.19
N GLY A 137 10.25 -10.46 -11.10
CA GLY A 137 9.34 -10.79 -12.19
C GLY A 137 9.67 -10.00 -13.46
N HIS A 138 9.93 -8.69 -13.34
CA HIS A 138 10.38 -7.89 -14.47
C HIS A 138 11.74 -8.33 -15.00
N ALA A 139 12.67 -8.67 -14.11
CA ALA A 139 14.00 -9.13 -14.50
C ALA A 139 13.99 -10.45 -15.29
N ILE A 140 12.97 -11.30 -15.09
CA ILE A 140 12.77 -12.53 -15.88
C ILE A 140 11.81 -12.35 -17.07
N GLY A 141 11.35 -11.11 -17.33
CA GLY A 141 10.61 -10.75 -18.55
C GLY A 141 9.10 -10.58 -18.38
N LEU A 142 8.57 -10.55 -17.15
CA LEU A 142 7.13 -10.37 -16.94
C LEU A 142 6.72 -8.89 -17.02
N GLY A 143 5.56 -8.65 -17.62
CA GLY A 143 4.89 -7.35 -17.60
C GLY A 143 3.94 -7.20 -16.40
N HIS A 144 3.29 -6.03 -16.29
CA HIS A 144 2.30 -5.76 -15.25
C HIS A 144 0.97 -6.48 -15.51
N SER A 145 0.31 -6.89 -14.45
CA SER A 145 -1.05 -7.41 -14.43
C SER A 145 -2.03 -6.32 -14.03
N THR A 146 -3.25 -6.37 -14.56
CA THR A 146 -4.36 -5.51 -14.13
C THR A 146 -5.15 -6.10 -12.97
N ASP A 147 -4.86 -7.34 -12.56
CA ASP A 147 -5.49 -7.99 -11.40
C ASP A 147 -4.81 -7.55 -10.10
N LYS A 148 -5.53 -6.82 -9.25
CA LYS A 148 -5.06 -6.30 -7.95
C LYS A 148 -4.53 -7.38 -7.00
N THR A 149 -5.01 -8.61 -7.14
CA THR A 149 -4.55 -9.74 -6.30
C THR A 149 -3.26 -10.38 -6.82
N HIS A 150 -2.86 -10.04 -8.05
CA HIS A 150 -1.70 -10.63 -8.70
C HIS A 150 -0.40 -9.97 -8.23
N LEU A 151 0.68 -10.75 -8.08
CA LEU A 151 1.99 -10.23 -7.68
C LEU A 151 2.48 -9.09 -8.60
N MET A 152 2.28 -9.24 -9.92
CA MET A 152 2.71 -8.26 -10.93
C MET A 152 1.69 -7.14 -11.16
N TYR A 153 0.79 -6.87 -10.22
CA TYR A 153 -0.15 -5.77 -10.32
C TYR A 153 0.56 -4.41 -10.29
N SER A 154 0.10 -3.48 -11.14
CA SER A 154 0.45 -2.06 -11.09
C SER A 154 -0.77 -1.22 -11.47
N ASP A 155 -0.95 -0.09 -10.78
CA ASP A 155 -1.98 0.92 -11.10
C ASP A 155 -1.67 1.69 -12.37
N GLU A 156 -0.42 1.68 -12.80
CA GLU A 156 -0.05 2.29 -14.06
C GLU A 156 -0.72 1.53 -15.21
N SER A 157 -1.45 2.25 -16.05
CA SER A 157 -2.06 1.72 -17.29
C SER A 157 -0.95 1.31 -18.27
N SER A 158 -0.21 0.26 -17.90
CA SER A 158 0.79 -0.31 -18.79
C SER A 158 0.07 -0.98 -19.95
N THR A 159 0.39 -0.56 -21.15
CA THR A 159 -0.16 -1.06 -22.42
C THR A 159 0.35 -2.47 -22.79
N VAL A 160 1.08 -3.12 -21.90
CA VAL A 160 1.66 -4.44 -22.13
C VAL A 160 0.82 -5.47 -21.38
N ASP A 161 0.08 -6.28 -22.11
CA ASP A 161 -0.63 -7.43 -21.56
C ASP A 161 0.33 -8.33 -20.79
N PHE A 162 -0.09 -8.74 -19.59
CA PHE A 162 0.68 -9.70 -18.79
C PHE A 162 0.85 -11.02 -19.56
N ASP A 163 2.10 -11.38 -19.79
CA ASP A 163 2.47 -12.71 -20.30
C ASP A 163 3.38 -13.38 -19.27
N SER A 164 2.98 -14.54 -18.79
CA SER A 164 3.73 -15.30 -17.79
C SER A 164 5.07 -15.85 -18.30
N GLN A 165 5.34 -15.77 -19.59
CA GLN A 165 6.54 -16.35 -20.21
C GLN A 165 6.78 -17.85 -19.85
N GLY A 166 5.69 -18.53 -19.48
CA GLY A 166 5.72 -19.92 -18.99
C GLY A 166 6.12 -20.09 -17.52
N PHE A 167 6.33 -19.01 -16.78
CA PHE A 167 6.56 -19.06 -15.33
C PHE A 167 5.26 -19.16 -14.54
N VAL A 168 5.30 -19.87 -13.43
CA VAL A 168 4.27 -19.82 -12.39
C VAL A 168 4.62 -18.68 -11.43
N VAL A 169 3.76 -17.67 -11.38
CA VAL A 169 4.00 -16.48 -10.56
C VAL A 169 3.67 -16.75 -9.09
N PRO A 170 4.56 -16.40 -8.14
CA PRO A 170 4.27 -16.51 -6.72
C PRO A 170 3.06 -15.67 -6.32
N LYS A 171 2.38 -16.08 -5.26
CA LYS A 171 1.36 -15.23 -4.62
C LYS A 171 2.05 -14.19 -3.75
N LYS A 172 1.44 -13.01 -3.63
CA LYS A 172 1.85 -12.03 -2.62
C LYS A 172 1.77 -12.67 -1.23
N PHE A 173 2.76 -12.39 -0.40
CA PHE A 173 2.61 -12.60 1.04
C PHE A 173 1.58 -11.59 1.57
N GLU A 174 0.85 -11.98 2.60
CA GLU A 174 0.00 -11.00 3.29
C GLU A 174 0.90 -9.86 3.78
N GLU A 175 0.61 -8.66 3.35
CA GLU A 175 1.27 -7.45 3.80
C GLU A 175 0.79 -7.21 5.23
N LEU A 176 1.56 -7.69 6.19
CA LEU A 176 1.31 -7.43 7.60
C LEU A 176 1.85 -6.04 7.95
N TYR A 177 1.12 -5.01 7.54
CA TYR A 177 1.24 -3.69 8.13
C TYR A 177 0.68 -3.75 9.56
N VAL A 178 1.42 -4.35 10.48
CA VAL A 178 0.93 -4.57 11.85
C VAL A 178 0.46 -3.25 12.48
N GLY A 179 1.15 -2.16 12.22
CA GLY A 179 0.74 -0.82 12.67
C GLY A 179 -0.49 -0.28 11.95
N GLN A 180 -0.55 -0.39 10.63
CA GLN A 180 -1.66 0.10 9.81
C GLN A 180 -2.90 -0.74 9.97
N LYS A 181 -2.78 -2.08 9.99
CA LYS A 181 -3.90 -2.96 10.29
C LYS A 181 -4.51 -2.62 11.65
N SER A 182 -3.67 -2.38 12.67
CA SER A 182 -4.14 -1.95 13.98
C SER A 182 -4.88 -0.61 13.93
N LEU A 183 -4.41 0.35 13.13
CA LEU A 183 -5.07 1.65 12.96
C LEU A 183 -6.40 1.51 12.21
N LEU A 184 -6.45 0.69 11.16
CA LEU A 184 -7.68 0.38 10.44
C LEU A 184 -8.71 -0.31 11.32
N ASP A 185 -8.28 -1.29 12.11
CA ASP A 185 -9.16 -1.98 13.06
C ASP A 185 -9.71 -1.01 14.11
N GLN A 186 -8.89 -0.04 14.56
CA GLN A 186 -9.33 1.03 15.45
C GLN A 186 -10.36 1.96 14.76
N ASP A 187 -10.10 2.39 13.52
CA ASP A 187 -11.04 3.23 12.76
C ASP A 187 -12.37 2.50 12.52
N ASN A 188 -12.33 1.23 12.15
CA ASN A 188 -13.53 0.41 11.99
C ASN A 188 -14.34 0.28 13.28
N GLN A 189 -13.67 0.12 14.43
CA GLN A 189 -14.34 0.11 15.74
C GLN A 189 -14.99 1.46 16.05
N ILE A 190 -14.31 2.57 15.72
CA ILE A 190 -14.86 3.93 15.90
C ILE A 190 -16.09 4.11 15.01
N ARG A 191 -16.06 3.71 13.75
CA ARG A 191 -17.21 3.77 12.83
C ARG A 191 -18.42 3.02 13.38
N PHE A 192 -18.20 1.81 13.90
CA PHE A 192 -19.28 1.05 14.55
C PHE A 192 -19.86 1.76 15.78
N GLN A 193 -19.01 2.41 16.58
CA GLN A 193 -19.47 3.22 17.72
C GLN A 193 -20.28 4.44 17.26
N LEU A 194 -19.85 5.12 16.19
CA LEU A 194 -20.56 6.26 15.60
C LEU A 194 -21.97 5.86 15.14
N GLU A 195 -22.12 4.74 14.42
CA GLU A 195 -23.45 4.23 14.04
C GLU A 195 -24.36 3.95 15.26
N SER A 196 -23.78 3.42 16.32
CA SER A 196 -24.52 3.18 17.57
C SER A 196 -24.96 4.48 18.24
N LEU A 197 -24.09 5.52 18.23
CA LEU A 197 -24.41 6.85 18.75
C LEU A 197 -25.51 7.53 17.93
N ASP A 198 -25.45 7.45 16.60
CA ASP A 198 -26.48 8.02 15.73
C ASP A 198 -27.86 7.45 16.03
N LYS A 199 -27.95 6.15 16.27
CA LYS A 199 -29.20 5.50 16.69
C LYS A 199 -29.69 6.00 18.07
N LYS A 200 -28.76 6.23 19.02
CA LYS A 200 -29.10 6.77 20.34
C LYS A 200 -29.57 8.22 20.26
N ILE A 201 -28.86 9.06 19.49
CA ILE A 201 -29.21 10.47 19.24
C ILE A 201 -30.60 10.55 18.60
N SER A 202 -30.86 9.75 17.57
CA SER A 202 -32.14 9.73 16.87
C SER A 202 -33.30 9.36 17.82
N ARG A 203 -33.10 8.38 18.71
CA ARG A 203 -34.10 8.00 19.72
C ARG A 203 -34.34 9.12 20.75
N ALA A 204 -33.27 9.74 21.24
CA ALA A 204 -33.38 10.85 22.20
C ALA A 204 -34.09 12.06 21.57
N LYS A 205 -33.77 12.41 20.32
CA LYS A 205 -34.46 13.45 19.56
C LYS A 205 -35.96 13.13 19.39
N SER A 206 -36.31 11.92 19.01
CA SER A 206 -37.73 11.51 18.90
C SER A 206 -38.48 11.65 20.24
N GLN A 207 -37.82 11.31 21.35
CA GLN A 207 -38.40 11.42 22.68
C GLN A 207 -38.56 12.89 23.09
N TYR A 208 -37.55 13.75 22.77
CA TYR A 208 -37.60 15.19 22.96
C TYR A 208 -38.78 15.78 22.19
N ASP A 209 -38.96 15.44 20.92
CA ASP A 209 -40.04 15.94 20.07
C ASP A 209 -41.43 15.51 20.59
N GLU A 210 -41.55 14.31 21.15
CA GLU A 210 -42.79 13.83 21.76
C GLU A 210 -43.15 14.67 23.01
N TYR A 211 -42.17 14.94 23.88
CA TYR A 211 -42.39 15.79 25.05
C TYR A 211 -42.66 17.22 24.66
N TYR A 212 -41.96 17.75 23.63
CA TYR A 212 -42.16 19.11 23.16
C TYR A 212 -43.58 19.32 22.62
N LYS A 213 -44.12 18.39 21.84
CA LYS A 213 -45.52 18.46 21.35
C LYS A 213 -46.54 18.51 22.50
N GLN A 214 -46.26 17.81 23.60
CA GLN A 214 -47.12 17.86 24.78
C GLN A 214 -46.96 19.18 25.55
N TYR A 215 -45.74 19.72 25.64
CA TYR A 215 -45.43 20.98 26.31
C TYR A 215 -45.97 22.19 25.57
N GLU A 216 -45.93 22.20 24.25
CA GLU A 216 -46.44 23.28 23.37
C GLU A 216 -47.87 23.67 23.69
N TYR A 217 -48.68 22.73 24.19
CA TYR A 217 -50.03 23.04 24.64
C TYR A 217 -50.05 24.05 25.81
N TYR A 218 -49.04 24.06 26.66
CA TYR A 218 -48.90 24.92 27.84
C TYR A 218 -48.15 26.21 27.57
N ASP A 219 -47.39 26.28 26.52
CA ASP A 219 -46.51 27.42 26.23
C ASP A 219 -47.29 28.72 26.03
N GLY A 220 -46.78 29.81 26.67
CA GLY A 220 -47.38 31.13 26.61
C GLY A 220 -48.74 31.29 27.34
N LYS A 221 -49.19 30.30 28.11
CA LYS A 221 -50.47 30.33 28.81
C LYS A 221 -50.34 30.60 30.29
N THR A 222 -51.32 31.30 30.87
CA THR A 222 -51.52 31.40 32.34
C THR A 222 -52.24 30.11 32.79
N LEU A 223 -51.54 29.27 33.57
CA LEU A 223 -52.01 27.93 33.94
C LEU A 223 -52.53 27.89 35.38
N PRO A 224 -53.62 27.14 35.64
CA PRO A 224 -54.01 26.81 37.00
C PRO A 224 -52.97 25.92 37.68
N PRO A 225 -52.89 25.88 39.03
CA PRO A 225 -51.80 25.21 39.76
C PRO A 225 -51.57 23.74 39.35
N ASN A 226 -52.62 22.98 39.11
CA ASN A 226 -52.54 21.58 38.70
C ASN A 226 -51.99 21.38 37.27
N GLU A 227 -52.25 22.32 36.39
CA GLU A 227 -51.71 22.29 35.02
C GLU A 227 -50.29 22.83 34.98
N PHE A 228 -49.97 23.82 35.81
CA PHE A 228 -48.60 24.30 35.99
C PHE A 228 -47.64 23.17 36.42
N GLU A 229 -48.05 22.33 37.39
CA GLU A 229 -47.23 21.18 37.84
C GLU A 229 -47.00 20.19 36.70
N LYS A 230 -48.00 19.95 35.84
CA LYS A 230 -47.84 19.07 34.66
C LYS A 230 -46.89 19.65 33.63
N ALA A 231 -47.02 20.94 33.33
CA ALA A 231 -46.13 21.66 32.42
C ALA A 231 -44.67 21.61 32.92
N GLN A 232 -44.47 21.84 34.22
CA GLN A 232 -43.15 21.80 34.85
C GLN A 232 -42.50 20.40 34.70
N LYS A 233 -43.26 19.32 34.95
CA LYS A 233 -42.77 17.95 34.75
C LYS A 233 -42.39 17.63 33.29
N LEU A 234 -43.10 18.21 32.33
CA LEU A 234 -42.73 18.08 30.90
C LEU A 234 -41.47 18.86 30.56
N LEU A 235 -41.33 20.09 31.10
CA LEU A 235 -40.13 20.89 30.92
C LEU A 235 -38.90 20.21 31.53
N ASP A 236 -39.02 19.59 32.69
CA ASP A 236 -37.94 18.82 33.31
C ASP A 236 -37.51 17.64 32.44
N LYS A 237 -38.47 16.94 31.81
CA LYS A 237 -38.18 15.87 30.84
C LYS A 237 -37.50 16.37 29.56
N LEU A 238 -37.96 17.53 29.05
CA LEU A 238 -37.33 18.17 27.88
C LEU A 238 -35.89 18.52 28.16
N ASN A 239 -35.61 19.16 29.28
CA ASN A 239 -34.26 19.52 29.70
C ASN A 239 -33.37 18.26 29.82
N PHE A 240 -33.89 17.20 30.44
CA PHE A 240 -33.18 15.94 30.58
C PHE A 240 -32.81 15.32 29.20
N GLU A 241 -33.78 15.26 28.28
CA GLU A 241 -33.46 14.72 26.93
C GLU A 241 -32.54 15.66 26.14
N ALA A 242 -32.64 16.98 26.28
CA ALA A 242 -31.73 17.93 25.67
C ALA A 242 -30.29 17.75 26.17
N ASP A 243 -30.08 17.63 27.48
CA ASP A 243 -28.77 17.40 28.08
C ASP A 243 -28.17 16.06 27.61
N LYS A 244 -29.00 15.03 27.52
CA LYS A 244 -28.60 13.72 27.01
C LYS A 244 -28.22 13.79 25.54
N ILE A 245 -28.94 14.52 24.68
CA ILE A 245 -28.62 14.72 23.27
C ILE A 245 -27.27 15.42 23.16
N ASN A 246 -27.05 16.50 23.91
CA ASN A 246 -25.80 17.25 23.91
C ASN A 246 -24.61 16.36 24.31
N LEU A 247 -24.74 15.55 25.35
CA LEU A 247 -23.69 14.60 25.77
C LEU A 247 -23.36 13.59 24.68
N LEU A 248 -24.38 13.04 23.98
CA LEU A 248 -24.17 12.09 22.89
C LEU A 248 -23.49 12.74 21.68
N ILE A 249 -23.83 13.98 21.37
CA ILE A 249 -23.18 14.77 20.31
C ILE A 249 -21.72 15.04 20.66
N ASP A 250 -21.41 15.38 21.90
CA ASP A 250 -20.02 15.59 22.34
C ASP A 250 -19.19 14.31 22.20
N GLN A 251 -19.77 13.15 22.56
CA GLN A 251 -19.14 11.85 22.35
C GLN A 251 -18.91 11.56 20.86
N GLN A 252 -19.89 11.88 20.01
CA GLN A 252 -19.78 11.72 18.55
C GLN A 252 -18.63 12.58 18.00
N HIS A 253 -18.51 13.84 18.40
CA HIS A 253 -17.42 14.71 17.98
C HIS A 253 -16.05 14.19 18.42
N GLN A 254 -15.93 13.63 19.63
CA GLN A 254 -14.68 13.02 20.08
C GLN A 254 -14.26 11.84 19.20
N LEU A 255 -15.20 10.96 18.87
CA LEU A 255 -14.93 9.80 18.01
C LEU A 255 -14.58 10.23 16.57
N ILE A 256 -15.26 11.22 16.01
CA ILE A 256 -14.92 11.79 14.69
C ILE A 256 -13.50 12.35 14.69
N ASN A 257 -13.11 13.07 15.74
CA ASN A 257 -11.73 13.60 15.84
C ASN A 257 -10.69 12.48 15.96
N GLN A 258 -10.99 11.39 16.65
CA GLN A 258 -10.12 10.21 16.73
C GLN A 258 -10.00 9.54 15.35
N SER A 259 -11.11 9.29 14.65
CA SER A 259 -11.11 8.73 13.30
C SER A 259 -10.29 9.61 12.34
N ASN A 260 -10.53 10.92 12.33
CA ASN A 260 -9.79 11.87 11.49
C ASN A 260 -8.27 11.86 11.79
N SER A 261 -7.87 11.66 13.05
CA SER A 261 -6.47 11.55 13.42
C SER A 261 -5.85 10.26 12.89
N ILE A 262 -6.58 9.14 12.94
CA ILE A 262 -6.15 7.86 12.37
C ILE A 262 -6.03 7.97 10.86
N LEU A 263 -7.07 8.48 10.18
CA LEU A 263 -7.07 8.66 8.73
C LEU A 263 -5.92 9.56 8.27
N LYS A 264 -5.63 10.62 9.01
CA LYS A 264 -4.47 11.46 8.71
C LYS A 264 -3.15 10.71 8.77
N ILE A 265 -2.99 9.78 9.71
CA ILE A 265 -1.79 8.93 9.78
C ILE A 265 -1.76 7.97 8.58
N LEU A 266 -2.89 7.38 8.23
CA LEU A 266 -3.03 6.45 7.11
C LEU A 266 -2.80 7.15 5.75
N ASP A 267 -3.38 8.34 5.53
CA ASP A 267 -3.18 9.14 4.30
C ASP A 267 -1.73 9.61 4.11
N CYS A 268 -0.95 9.67 5.17
CA CYS A 268 0.46 10.04 5.09
C CYS A 268 1.35 8.84 4.75
N ASP A 269 0.84 7.62 4.78
CA ASP A 269 1.57 6.45 4.35
C ASP A 269 1.41 6.27 2.83
N PRO A 270 2.50 6.45 2.05
CA PRO A 270 2.43 6.36 0.58
C PRO A 270 2.08 4.97 0.06
N ASN A 271 2.09 3.94 0.93
CA ASN A 271 1.78 2.56 0.56
C ASN A 271 0.38 2.13 1.01
N PHE A 272 -0.39 3.06 1.58
CA PHE A 272 -1.73 2.76 2.04
C PHE A 272 -2.76 3.00 0.93
N GLU A 273 -3.19 1.94 0.26
CA GLU A 273 -4.41 1.93 -0.56
C GLU A 273 -5.60 1.68 0.36
N LEU A 274 -6.52 2.65 0.45
CA LEU A 274 -7.85 2.41 1.01
C LEU A 274 -8.51 1.33 0.14
N GLN A 275 -8.59 0.11 0.66
CA GLN A 275 -9.43 -0.92 0.05
C GLN A 275 -10.89 -0.52 0.30
N ASP A 276 -11.56 -0.06 -0.77
CA ASP A 276 -13.01 0.15 -0.80
C ASP A 276 -13.79 -1.16 -0.59
#